data_4c3444697c500afb3381b6a09d80781c
#
_entry.id   4c3444697c500afb3381b6a09d80781c
#
_cell.length_a   1.000
_cell.length_b   1.000
_cell.length_c   1.000
_cell.angle_alpha   90.00
_cell.angle_beta   90.00
_cell.angle_gamma   90.00
#
_symmetry.space_group_name_H-M   'P 1'
#
loop_
_entity.id
_entity.type
_entity.pdbx_description
1 polymer ?
#
loop_
_entity_poly.entity_id
_entity_poly.type
_entity_poly.pdbx_seq_one_letter_code
_entity_poly.pdbx_strand_id
1 'polypeptide(L)'
;MAEMKNTGTGKITQIIGAVLDIKFSEGKLPDINDAIRITRKDGSVLTVETSQHLGDETVRCIAMGPTDGLVRGMEAVATGAPITVPVGEKTLGRIFNVLGEAIDNKEAPDAEAYLPIHRKAPSFDEQSTDTKILETGIKVVDLLCPYQKGGKIGLFGGAGVGKTVLIQELIRNIATEHGGYSVFTGVGERTREGNDLYHEMQDSGVINKTTMVFGQMNEPPGARMRVGLTGLTMAEYFRDNGGKDVLLFIDNIFRFTQAGSEVSALLGRMPSAVGYQPTLQTEMGALQERITSTKHGSITSVQAVYVPADDLTDPAPATTFAHLDATTVLSRAIVEQGIYPAVDPLESTSRILDPRIVGEEHYSVARSVQEILQKYKELQDIIAMLGMDELSEDDKLLVMRARKIQRFLSQPFFVAGQFTGLEGRYVPLSETIQGFKEIIEGKHDDVPESYFLNAGSIDDVLARVKA
;
A
#
# COMPACT_ATOMS: atom_id res chain seq x y z
N MET A 1 -14.58 -8.88 -29.00
CA MET A 1 -15.32 -10.01 -28.40
C MET A 1 -14.40 -11.21 -28.44
N ALA A 2 -13.88 -11.65 -27.28
CA ALA A 2 -13.14 -12.90 -27.24
C ALA A 2 -14.12 -14.03 -27.57
N GLU A 3 -13.73 -14.93 -28.46
CA GLU A 3 -14.48 -16.14 -28.73
C GLU A 3 -14.79 -16.84 -27.41
N MET A 4 -16.08 -17.00 -27.08
CA MET A 4 -16.50 -17.76 -25.91
C MET A 4 -16.05 -19.21 -26.15
N LYS A 5 -14.97 -19.61 -25.51
CA LYS A 5 -14.58 -21.02 -25.42
C LYS A 5 -15.80 -21.81 -24.90
N ASN A 6 -15.98 -23.00 -25.43
CA ASN A 6 -17.11 -23.87 -25.13
C ASN A 6 -17.25 -24.08 -23.61
N THR A 7 -18.11 -23.29 -22.98
CA THR A 7 -18.28 -23.20 -21.54
C THR A 7 -18.99 -24.45 -21.04
N GLY A 8 -18.29 -25.27 -20.27
CA GLY A 8 -18.87 -26.50 -19.68
C GLY A 8 -19.82 -26.15 -18.54
N THR A 9 -20.85 -26.95 -18.39
CA THR A 9 -21.73 -26.93 -17.21
C THR A 9 -21.38 -28.10 -16.30
N GLY A 10 -21.17 -27.81 -15.02
CA GLY A 10 -20.91 -28.80 -13.99
C GLY A 10 -21.99 -28.81 -12.91
N LYS A 11 -21.83 -29.70 -11.95
CA LYS A 11 -22.70 -29.79 -10.75
C LYS A 11 -21.86 -29.80 -9.49
N ILE A 12 -22.33 -29.11 -8.47
CA ILE A 12 -21.69 -29.11 -7.13
C ILE A 12 -21.81 -30.53 -6.56
N THR A 13 -20.67 -31.09 -6.17
CA THR A 13 -20.60 -32.43 -5.53
C THR A 13 -20.31 -32.30 -4.03
N GLN A 14 -19.57 -31.30 -3.60
CA GLN A 14 -19.18 -31.08 -2.21
C GLN A 14 -19.05 -29.60 -1.89
N ILE A 15 -19.35 -29.21 -0.65
CA ILE A 15 -19.20 -27.86 -0.10
C ILE A 15 -18.48 -27.98 1.22
N ILE A 16 -17.32 -27.30 1.36
CA ILE A 16 -16.49 -27.28 2.57
C ILE A 16 -16.18 -25.81 2.90
N GLY A 17 -17.07 -25.14 3.61
CA GLY A 17 -16.94 -23.71 3.88
C GLY A 17 -16.87 -22.89 2.59
N ALA A 18 -15.78 -22.18 2.38
CA ALA A 18 -15.55 -21.37 1.18
C ALA A 18 -14.96 -22.16 -0.01
N VAL A 19 -14.85 -23.49 0.09
CA VAL A 19 -14.33 -24.37 -0.96
C VAL A 19 -15.43 -25.27 -1.48
N LEU A 20 -15.47 -25.44 -2.80
CA LEU A 20 -16.48 -26.22 -3.52
C LEU A 20 -15.82 -27.22 -4.45
N ASP A 21 -16.34 -28.45 -4.50
CA ASP A 21 -15.99 -29.41 -5.54
C ASP A 21 -17.12 -29.46 -6.58
N ILE A 22 -16.76 -29.33 -7.85
CA ILE A 22 -17.69 -29.27 -8.98
C ILE A 22 -17.25 -30.28 -10.02
N LYS A 23 -18.16 -31.18 -10.39
CA LYS A 23 -17.95 -32.19 -11.42
C LYS A 23 -18.51 -31.72 -12.76
N PHE A 24 -17.67 -31.75 -13.78
CA PHE A 24 -18.01 -31.39 -15.16
C PHE A 24 -18.21 -32.62 -16.04
N SER A 25 -18.70 -32.42 -17.24
CA SER A 25 -18.74 -33.46 -18.26
C SER A 25 -17.35 -33.70 -18.85
N GLU A 26 -17.10 -34.89 -19.37
CA GLU A 26 -15.83 -35.26 -19.98
C GLU A 26 -15.37 -34.25 -21.05
N GLY A 27 -14.11 -33.82 -20.98
CA GLY A 27 -13.50 -32.89 -21.93
C GLY A 27 -13.95 -31.41 -21.80
N LYS A 28 -14.69 -31.07 -20.73
CA LYS A 28 -15.19 -29.69 -20.48
C LYS A 28 -14.70 -29.10 -19.15
N LEU A 29 -13.55 -29.54 -18.68
CA LEU A 29 -12.96 -29.09 -17.45
C LEU A 29 -12.47 -27.64 -17.60
N PRO A 30 -12.81 -26.71 -16.67
CA PRO A 30 -12.25 -25.37 -16.66
C PRO A 30 -10.75 -25.38 -16.35
N ASP A 31 -10.04 -24.41 -16.91
CA ASP A 31 -8.62 -24.21 -16.60
C ASP A 31 -8.44 -23.68 -15.16
N ILE A 32 -7.24 -23.83 -14.62
CA ILE A 32 -6.88 -23.24 -13.32
C ILE A 32 -7.02 -21.72 -13.40
N ASN A 33 -7.59 -21.12 -12.36
CA ASN A 33 -7.97 -19.72 -12.22
C ASN A 33 -9.21 -19.29 -13.03
N ASP A 34 -9.82 -20.16 -13.82
CA ASP A 34 -11.07 -19.81 -14.48
C ASP A 34 -12.20 -19.57 -13.48
N ALA A 35 -13.02 -18.58 -13.79
CA ALA A 35 -14.21 -18.26 -13.03
C ALA A 35 -15.38 -19.18 -13.42
N ILE A 36 -16.13 -19.60 -12.42
CA ILE A 36 -17.34 -20.40 -12.57
C ILE A 36 -18.48 -19.66 -11.88
N ARG A 37 -19.65 -19.58 -12.51
CA ARG A 37 -20.85 -18.92 -11.96
C ARG A 37 -21.88 -19.92 -11.51
N ILE A 38 -22.40 -19.71 -10.31
CA ILE A 38 -23.45 -20.53 -9.70
C ILE A 38 -24.64 -19.62 -9.41
N THR A 39 -25.77 -19.85 -10.08
CA THR A 39 -27.00 -19.10 -9.82
C THR A 39 -27.79 -19.76 -8.70
N ARG A 40 -28.05 -19.00 -7.64
CA ARG A 40 -28.86 -19.45 -6.50
C ARG A 40 -30.35 -19.39 -6.82
N LYS A 41 -31.16 -20.00 -5.95
CA LYS A 41 -32.62 -20.01 -6.08
C LYS A 41 -33.28 -18.63 -6.05
N ASP A 42 -32.65 -17.68 -5.38
CA ASP A 42 -33.09 -16.28 -5.29
C ASP A 42 -32.66 -15.44 -6.50
N GLY A 43 -31.96 -16.04 -7.46
CA GLY A 43 -31.43 -15.37 -8.64
C GLY A 43 -30.06 -14.70 -8.45
N SER A 44 -29.52 -14.68 -7.23
CA SER A 44 -28.18 -14.17 -7.00
C SER A 44 -27.12 -15.09 -7.59
N VAL A 45 -26.00 -14.52 -8.02
CA VAL A 45 -24.90 -15.27 -8.65
C VAL A 45 -23.70 -15.29 -7.71
N LEU A 46 -23.19 -16.48 -7.40
CA LEU A 46 -21.91 -16.66 -6.75
C LEU A 46 -20.84 -16.96 -7.81
N THR A 47 -19.74 -16.22 -7.76
CA THR A 47 -18.55 -16.54 -8.55
C THR A 47 -17.57 -17.33 -7.70
N VAL A 48 -17.08 -18.44 -8.26
CA VAL A 48 -16.00 -19.23 -7.67
C VAL A 48 -14.85 -19.35 -8.67
N GLU A 49 -13.64 -19.55 -8.16
CA GLU A 49 -12.42 -19.65 -8.97
C GLU A 49 -11.85 -21.07 -8.90
N THR A 50 -11.52 -21.66 -10.03
CA THR A 50 -10.89 -22.97 -10.09
C THR A 50 -9.49 -22.93 -9.49
N SER A 51 -9.24 -23.75 -8.47
CA SER A 51 -7.96 -23.83 -7.77
C SER A 51 -7.16 -25.10 -8.07
N GLN A 52 -7.86 -26.23 -8.21
CA GLN A 52 -7.21 -27.55 -8.39
C GLN A 52 -8.07 -28.44 -9.28
N HIS A 53 -7.40 -29.30 -10.06
CA HIS A 53 -8.01 -30.47 -10.70
C HIS A 53 -7.83 -31.67 -9.79
N LEU A 54 -8.93 -32.33 -9.41
CA LEU A 54 -8.91 -33.47 -8.49
C LEU A 54 -8.87 -34.83 -9.21
N GLY A 55 -9.04 -34.85 -10.54
CA GLY A 55 -9.33 -36.05 -11.32
C GLY A 55 -10.82 -36.34 -11.40
N ASP A 56 -11.19 -37.37 -12.17
CA ASP A 56 -12.60 -37.73 -12.40
C ASP A 56 -13.50 -36.55 -12.78
N GLU A 57 -13.00 -35.70 -13.69
CA GLU A 57 -13.68 -34.48 -14.19
C GLU A 57 -14.13 -33.51 -13.09
N THR A 58 -13.47 -33.56 -11.93
CA THR A 58 -13.81 -32.74 -10.78
C THR A 58 -12.75 -31.65 -10.53
N VAL A 59 -13.23 -30.44 -10.33
CA VAL A 59 -12.41 -29.29 -9.93
C VAL A 59 -12.73 -28.85 -8.53
N ARG A 60 -11.73 -28.41 -7.81
CA ARG A 60 -11.88 -27.74 -6.52
C ARG A 60 -11.76 -26.25 -6.69
N CYS A 61 -12.74 -25.52 -6.18
CA CYS A 61 -12.91 -24.10 -6.38
C CYS A 61 -12.94 -23.33 -5.07
N ILE A 62 -12.56 -22.07 -5.13
CA ILE A 62 -12.59 -21.11 -4.02
C ILE A 62 -13.71 -20.11 -4.29
N ALA A 63 -14.59 -19.92 -3.32
CA ALA A 63 -15.71 -18.98 -3.43
C ALA A 63 -15.26 -17.53 -3.18
N MET A 64 -15.76 -16.62 -4.03
CA MET A 64 -15.55 -15.18 -3.91
C MET A 64 -16.65 -14.48 -3.10
N GLY A 65 -17.64 -15.22 -2.65
CA GLY A 65 -18.74 -14.74 -1.82
C GLY A 65 -19.20 -15.84 -0.84
N PRO A 66 -20.20 -15.55 0.01
CA PRO A 66 -20.76 -16.53 0.95
C PRO A 66 -21.31 -17.75 0.22
N THR A 67 -21.12 -18.94 0.79
CA THR A 67 -21.61 -20.21 0.23
C THR A 67 -22.98 -20.62 0.79
N ASP A 68 -23.58 -19.79 1.60
CA ASP A 68 -24.89 -20.03 2.20
C ASP A 68 -25.95 -20.27 1.13
N GLY A 69 -26.83 -21.23 1.37
CA GLY A 69 -27.91 -21.60 0.46
C GLY A 69 -27.50 -22.47 -0.74
N LEU A 70 -26.22 -22.80 -0.89
CA LEU A 70 -25.77 -23.76 -1.88
C LEU A 70 -26.10 -25.19 -1.44
N VAL A 71 -26.45 -26.02 -2.41
CA VAL A 71 -26.71 -27.45 -2.20
C VAL A 71 -26.04 -28.29 -3.28
N ARG A 72 -25.77 -29.54 -2.96
CA ARG A 72 -25.27 -30.51 -3.96
C ARG A 72 -26.22 -30.61 -5.12
N GLY A 73 -25.69 -30.80 -6.32
CA GLY A 73 -26.46 -30.95 -7.56
C GLY A 73 -26.83 -29.59 -8.22
N MET A 74 -26.58 -28.43 -7.60
CA MET A 74 -26.78 -27.16 -8.27
C MET A 74 -25.84 -27.03 -9.46
N GLU A 75 -26.33 -26.39 -10.51
CA GLU A 75 -25.55 -26.13 -11.71
C GLU A 75 -24.50 -25.05 -11.50
N ALA A 76 -23.34 -25.28 -12.11
CA ALA A 76 -22.23 -24.36 -12.12
C ALA A 76 -21.74 -24.21 -13.57
N VAL A 77 -21.71 -22.96 -14.07
CA VAL A 77 -21.36 -22.65 -15.45
C VAL A 77 -19.98 -22.04 -15.52
N ALA A 78 -19.04 -22.73 -16.18
CA ALA A 78 -17.71 -22.21 -16.42
C ALA A 78 -17.77 -21.03 -17.40
N THR A 79 -17.04 -19.96 -17.12
CA THR A 79 -16.99 -18.76 -17.99
C THR A 79 -15.97 -18.91 -19.13
N GLY A 80 -15.04 -19.87 -19.01
CA GLY A 80 -13.93 -20.06 -19.95
C GLY A 80 -12.84 -18.99 -19.86
N ALA A 81 -12.83 -18.21 -18.78
CA ALA A 81 -11.83 -17.18 -18.51
C ALA A 81 -11.67 -16.94 -17.00
N PRO A 82 -10.54 -16.40 -16.55
CA PRO A 82 -10.37 -15.92 -15.19
C PRO A 82 -11.34 -14.78 -14.85
N ILE A 83 -11.43 -14.43 -13.57
CA ILE A 83 -12.14 -13.23 -13.12
C ILE A 83 -11.58 -12.00 -13.85
N THR A 84 -12.45 -11.25 -14.54
CA THR A 84 -12.11 -10.01 -15.25
C THR A 84 -12.74 -8.82 -14.56
N VAL A 85 -12.00 -7.72 -14.49
CA VAL A 85 -12.43 -6.50 -13.80
C VAL A 85 -12.34 -5.29 -14.72
N PRO A 86 -13.22 -4.27 -14.52
CA PRO A 86 -13.21 -3.06 -15.33
C PRO A 86 -11.93 -2.25 -15.10
N VAL A 87 -11.42 -1.64 -16.15
CA VAL A 87 -10.22 -0.79 -16.10
C VAL A 87 -10.45 0.50 -16.89
N GLY A 88 -9.63 1.51 -16.63
CA GLY A 88 -9.66 2.78 -17.34
C GLY A 88 -10.12 3.94 -16.46
N GLU A 89 -10.15 5.14 -17.06
CA GLU A 89 -10.44 6.38 -16.32
C GLU A 89 -11.87 6.44 -15.74
N LYS A 90 -12.78 5.66 -16.28
CA LYS A 90 -14.16 5.55 -15.77
C LYS A 90 -14.26 4.83 -14.41
N THR A 91 -13.15 4.19 -13.95
CA THR A 91 -13.05 3.60 -12.61
C THR A 91 -12.65 4.63 -11.55
N LEU A 92 -12.12 5.78 -11.94
CA LEU A 92 -11.71 6.84 -11.00
C LEU A 92 -12.93 7.40 -10.25
N GLY A 93 -12.75 7.63 -8.97
CA GLY A 93 -13.83 8.11 -8.09
C GLY A 93 -14.84 7.03 -7.69
N ARG A 94 -14.58 5.77 -8.02
CA ARG A 94 -15.51 4.65 -7.85
C ARG A 94 -14.94 3.62 -6.84
N ILE A 95 -15.86 2.84 -6.28
CA ILE A 95 -15.54 1.76 -5.33
C ILE A 95 -16.02 0.44 -5.91
N PHE A 96 -15.12 -0.57 -5.87
CA PHE A 96 -15.37 -1.90 -6.42
C PHE A 96 -15.13 -2.99 -5.38
N ASN A 97 -15.76 -4.16 -5.60
CA ASN A 97 -15.45 -5.40 -4.89
C ASN A 97 -14.37 -6.21 -5.65
N VAL A 98 -14.08 -7.41 -5.16
CA VAL A 98 -13.09 -8.32 -5.77
C VAL A 98 -13.41 -8.69 -7.22
N LEU A 99 -14.68 -8.73 -7.60
CA LEU A 99 -15.15 -9.05 -8.94
C LEU A 99 -15.18 -7.83 -9.88
N GLY A 100 -14.80 -6.65 -9.39
CA GLY A 100 -14.91 -5.41 -10.15
C GLY A 100 -16.33 -4.88 -10.28
N GLU A 101 -17.25 -5.33 -9.44
CA GLU A 101 -18.60 -4.80 -9.37
C GLU A 101 -18.60 -3.53 -8.52
N ALA A 102 -19.31 -2.48 -8.99
CA ALA A 102 -19.41 -1.24 -8.25
C ALA A 102 -20.25 -1.43 -6.97
N ILE A 103 -19.72 -0.98 -5.84
CA ILE A 103 -20.38 -1.06 -4.52
C ILE A 103 -20.69 0.32 -3.92
N ASP A 104 -20.58 1.36 -4.72
CA ASP A 104 -20.83 2.77 -4.36
C ASP A 104 -22.27 3.23 -4.63
N ASN A 105 -23.20 2.30 -4.82
CA ASN A 105 -24.61 2.54 -5.16
C ASN A 105 -24.83 3.35 -6.45
N LYS A 106 -23.86 3.35 -7.36
CA LYS A 106 -23.96 3.96 -8.68
C LYS A 106 -24.00 2.87 -9.75
N GLU A 107 -24.46 3.24 -10.95
CA GLU A 107 -24.44 2.32 -12.09
C GLU A 107 -23.02 1.81 -12.39
N ALA A 108 -22.93 0.62 -12.98
CA ALA A 108 -21.67 0.07 -13.42
C ALA A 108 -20.98 1.05 -14.39
N PRO A 109 -19.66 1.26 -14.26
CA PRO A 109 -18.96 2.16 -15.17
C PRO A 109 -18.94 1.60 -16.58
N ASP A 110 -19.05 2.50 -17.57
CA ASP A 110 -18.77 2.17 -18.96
C ASP A 110 -17.24 2.07 -19.13
N ALA A 111 -16.72 0.90 -18.75
CA ALA A 111 -15.28 0.67 -18.68
C ALA A 111 -14.64 0.61 -20.08
N GLU A 112 -13.43 1.12 -20.20
CA GLU A 112 -12.67 1.09 -21.44
C GLU A 112 -12.32 -0.34 -21.87
N ALA A 113 -12.03 -1.21 -20.89
CA ALA A 113 -11.76 -2.63 -21.09
C ALA A 113 -12.04 -3.43 -19.82
N TYR A 114 -12.06 -4.75 -19.98
CA TYR A 114 -12.07 -5.71 -18.85
C TYR A 114 -10.82 -6.57 -18.94
N LEU A 115 -10.04 -6.63 -17.88
CA LEU A 115 -8.79 -7.36 -17.83
C LEU A 115 -8.82 -8.45 -16.75
N PRO A 116 -8.18 -9.61 -17.01
CA PRO A 116 -8.11 -10.69 -16.02
C PRO A 116 -7.22 -10.28 -14.85
N ILE A 117 -7.60 -10.69 -13.63
CA ILE A 117 -6.83 -10.42 -12.43
C ILE A 117 -5.54 -11.28 -12.35
N HIS A 118 -5.54 -12.46 -12.97
CA HIS A 118 -4.37 -13.30 -13.10
C HIS A 118 -3.59 -12.93 -14.36
N ARG A 119 -2.54 -12.17 -14.14
CA ARG A 119 -1.62 -11.70 -15.21
C ARG A 119 -0.18 -12.03 -14.82
N LYS A 120 0.64 -12.20 -15.82
CA LYS A 120 2.09 -12.35 -15.62
C LYS A 120 2.71 -11.00 -15.26
N ALA A 121 3.77 -11.03 -14.47
CA ALA A 121 4.62 -9.85 -14.27
C ALA A 121 5.20 -9.40 -15.62
N PRO A 122 5.54 -8.09 -15.77
CA PRO A 122 6.24 -7.59 -16.95
C PRO A 122 7.52 -8.39 -17.22
N SER A 123 7.77 -8.69 -18.48
CA SER A 123 8.97 -9.41 -18.88
C SER A 123 10.24 -8.58 -18.64
N PHE A 124 11.39 -9.21 -18.60
CA PHE A 124 12.65 -8.53 -18.30
C PHE A 124 12.95 -7.37 -19.26
N ASP A 125 12.59 -7.50 -20.53
CA ASP A 125 12.79 -6.49 -21.56
C ASP A 125 11.76 -5.33 -21.50
N GLU A 126 10.62 -5.53 -20.86
CA GLU A 126 9.61 -4.48 -20.63
C GLU A 126 9.92 -3.61 -19.42
N GLN A 127 10.69 -4.12 -18.46
CA GLN A 127 11.02 -3.39 -17.23
C GLN A 127 11.97 -2.24 -17.51
N SER A 128 11.79 -1.14 -16.79
CA SER A 128 12.74 -0.04 -16.76
C SER A 128 13.83 -0.33 -15.74
N THR A 129 15.08 -0.14 -16.15
CA THR A 129 16.27 -0.26 -15.27
C THR A 129 16.63 1.06 -14.58
N ASP A 130 15.94 2.13 -14.91
CA ASP A 130 16.21 3.46 -14.34
C ASP A 130 15.75 3.51 -12.89
N THR A 131 16.68 3.73 -11.98
CA THR A 131 16.39 3.99 -10.57
C THR A 131 16.20 5.50 -10.37
N LYS A 132 14.96 5.91 -10.13
CA LYS A 132 14.59 7.31 -9.91
C LYS A 132 13.84 7.47 -8.59
N ILE A 133 14.05 8.60 -7.92
CA ILE A 133 13.27 8.98 -6.75
C ILE A 133 11.87 9.37 -7.19
N LEU A 134 10.86 8.89 -6.47
CA LEU A 134 9.52 9.44 -6.50
C LEU A 134 9.45 10.55 -5.46
N GLU A 135 9.54 11.80 -5.89
CA GLU A 135 9.46 12.95 -5.00
C GLU A 135 8.04 13.10 -4.44
N THR A 136 7.91 12.97 -3.13
CA THR A 136 6.61 13.00 -2.45
C THR A 136 6.22 14.37 -1.97
N GLY A 137 7.16 15.31 -1.87
CA GLY A 137 6.98 16.63 -1.28
C GLY A 137 6.87 16.61 0.24
N ILE A 138 7.15 15.47 0.87
CA ILE A 138 7.14 15.30 2.33
C ILE A 138 8.59 15.19 2.80
N LYS A 139 9.06 16.19 3.53
CA LYS A 139 10.48 16.34 3.90
C LYS A 139 11.10 15.10 4.51
N VAL A 140 10.45 14.54 5.52
CA VAL A 140 11.00 13.38 6.25
C VAL A 140 11.10 12.14 5.36
N VAL A 141 10.16 11.95 4.46
CA VAL A 141 10.15 10.83 3.51
C VAL A 141 11.26 11.04 2.48
N ASP A 142 11.24 12.16 1.78
CA ASP A 142 12.15 12.42 0.67
C ASP A 142 13.61 12.49 1.11
N LEU A 143 13.88 12.97 2.33
CA LEU A 143 15.24 13.06 2.86
C LEU A 143 15.77 11.72 3.37
N LEU A 144 15.02 11.04 4.24
CA LEU A 144 15.53 9.92 5.06
C LEU A 144 15.14 8.54 4.59
N CYS A 145 13.97 8.40 3.96
CA CYS A 145 13.48 7.15 3.40
C CYS A 145 12.89 7.35 2.00
N PRO A 146 13.64 7.91 1.04
CA PRO A 146 13.11 8.26 -0.27
C PRO A 146 12.50 7.06 -0.98
N TYR A 147 11.37 7.28 -1.64
CA TYR A 147 10.66 6.26 -2.39
C TYR A 147 11.24 6.12 -3.79
N GLN A 148 11.44 4.88 -4.20
CA GLN A 148 11.83 4.58 -5.57
C GLN A 148 10.59 4.52 -6.47
N LYS A 149 10.64 5.14 -7.64
CA LYS A 149 9.65 4.95 -8.69
C LYS A 149 9.59 3.48 -9.08
N GLY A 150 8.40 2.88 -9.03
CA GLY A 150 8.24 1.44 -9.24
C GLY A 150 8.68 0.57 -8.06
N GLY A 151 9.03 1.17 -6.94
CA GLY A 151 9.42 0.49 -5.72
C GLY A 151 8.25 0.06 -4.84
N LYS A 152 8.57 -0.75 -3.86
CA LYS A 152 7.63 -1.30 -2.88
C LYS A 152 7.99 -0.77 -1.50
N ILE A 153 7.07 -0.01 -0.91
CA ILE A 153 7.26 0.66 0.38
C ILE A 153 6.39 -0.02 1.43
N GLY A 154 7.02 -0.46 2.52
CA GLY A 154 6.30 -0.92 3.70
C GLY A 154 5.96 0.26 4.62
N LEU A 155 4.70 0.40 4.97
CA LEU A 155 4.21 1.39 5.92
C LEU A 155 3.85 0.70 7.23
N PHE A 156 4.59 1.03 8.27
CA PHE A 156 4.43 0.47 9.61
C PHE A 156 3.86 1.51 10.54
N GLY A 157 3.00 1.12 11.44
CA GLY A 157 2.46 2.00 12.47
C GLY A 157 1.20 1.45 13.09
N GLY A 158 1.03 1.68 14.38
CA GLY A 158 -0.17 1.33 15.13
C GLY A 158 -1.37 2.20 14.77
N ALA A 159 -2.46 2.02 15.49
CA ALA A 159 -3.64 2.86 15.34
C ALA A 159 -3.37 4.29 15.83
N GLY A 160 -3.92 5.29 15.14
CA GLY A 160 -3.89 6.69 15.57
C GLY A 160 -2.56 7.43 15.36
N VAL A 161 -1.64 6.89 14.56
CA VAL A 161 -0.35 7.55 14.25
C VAL A 161 -0.37 8.38 12.97
N GLY A 162 -1.53 8.53 12.33
CA GLY A 162 -1.69 9.34 11.12
C GLY A 162 -1.44 8.62 9.81
N LYS A 163 -1.53 7.28 9.78
CA LYS A 163 -1.35 6.47 8.56
C LYS A 163 -2.27 6.93 7.42
N THR A 164 -3.56 7.06 7.68
CA THR A 164 -4.57 7.45 6.68
C THR A 164 -4.28 8.84 6.13
N VAL A 165 -3.93 9.78 6.98
CA VAL A 165 -3.61 11.16 6.59
C VAL A 165 -2.37 11.21 5.70
N LEU A 166 -1.35 10.42 6.02
CA LEU A 166 -0.16 10.29 5.17
C LEU A 166 -0.49 9.71 3.79
N ILE A 167 -1.33 8.67 3.74
CA ILE A 167 -1.79 8.07 2.48
C ILE A 167 -2.53 9.10 1.62
N GLN A 168 -3.45 9.85 2.20
CA GLN A 168 -4.20 10.88 1.48
C GLN A 168 -3.30 12.00 0.96
N GLU A 169 -2.32 12.42 1.73
CA GLU A 169 -1.36 13.44 1.31
C GLU A 169 -0.48 12.96 0.14
N LEU A 170 -0.04 11.69 0.17
CA LEU A 170 0.67 11.07 -0.93
C LEU A 170 -0.20 11.03 -2.20
N ILE A 171 -1.45 10.63 -2.09
CA ILE A 171 -2.40 10.61 -3.22
C ILE A 171 -2.55 12.03 -3.80
N ARG A 172 -2.78 13.01 -2.93
CA ARG A 172 -2.94 14.41 -3.36
C ARG A 172 -1.70 14.91 -4.08
N ASN A 173 -0.52 14.68 -3.51
CA ASN A 173 0.73 15.18 -4.06
C ASN A 173 1.06 14.52 -5.41
N ILE A 174 0.86 13.22 -5.54
CA ILE A 174 1.04 12.53 -6.82
C ILE A 174 0.03 12.99 -7.87
N ALA A 175 -1.22 13.20 -7.50
CA ALA A 175 -2.24 13.68 -8.43
C ALA A 175 -1.98 15.11 -8.90
N THR A 176 -1.57 15.99 -8.00
CA THR A 176 -1.41 17.42 -8.27
C THR A 176 -0.06 17.73 -8.92
N GLU A 177 1.02 17.18 -8.40
CA GLU A 177 2.39 17.55 -8.82
C GLU A 177 2.91 16.66 -9.95
N HIS A 178 2.49 15.39 -10.00
CA HIS A 178 2.93 14.43 -11.02
C HIS A 178 1.86 14.05 -12.04
N GLY A 179 0.60 14.50 -11.84
CA GLY A 179 -0.52 14.15 -12.73
C GLY A 179 -0.83 12.64 -12.77
N GLY A 180 -0.42 11.91 -11.76
CA GLY A 180 -0.61 10.47 -11.63
C GLY A 180 -1.97 10.09 -11.07
N TYR A 181 -2.26 8.79 -11.12
CA TYR A 181 -3.45 8.19 -10.53
C TYR A 181 -3.08 7.30 -9.35
N SER A 182 -4.06 7.04 -8.50
CA SER A 182 -3.89 6.14 -7.36
C SER A 182 -4.95 5.05 -7.38
N VAL A 183 -4.57 3.88 -6.90
CA VAL A 183 -5.49 2.77 -6.64
C VAL A 183 -5.35 2.40 -5.16
N PHE A 184 -6.44 2.46 -4.42
CA PHE A 184 -6.46 2.03 -3.02
C PHE A 184 -7.12 0.66 -2.93
N THR A 185 -6.42 -0.29 -2.31
CA THR A 185 -6.89 -1.66 -2.15
C THR A 185 -6.98 -2.00 -0.67
N GLY A 186 -8.21 -2.09 -0.17
CA GLY A 186 -8.50 -2.53 1.20
C GLY A 186 -8.61 -4.05 1.28
N VAL A 187 -7.66 -4.68 1.95
CA VAL A 187 -7.58 -6.13 2.10
C VAL A 187 -7.87 -6.53 3.54
N GLY A 188 -9.04 -7.12 3.77
CA GLY A 188 -9.43 -7.62 5.09
C GLY A 188 -9.63 -6.53 6.15
N GLU A 189 -9.85 -5.29 5.75
CA GLU A 189 -10.09 -4.17 6.66
C GLU A 189 -11.57 -4.08 7.07
N ARG A 190 -11.85 -3.30 8.09
CA ARG A 190 -13.22 -3.08 8.57
C ARG A 190 -14.01 -2.24 7.58
N THR A 191 -15.25 -2.62 7.34
CA THR A 191 -16.18 -1.88 6.45
C THR A 191 -16.31 -0.41 6.85
N ARG A 192 -16.36 -0.13 8.14
CA ARG A 192 -16.44 1.24 8.66
C ARG A 192 -15.22 2.07 8.27
N GLU A 193 -14.01 1.53 8.45
CA GLU A 193 -12.76 2.23 8.13
C GLU A 193 -12.66 2.54 6.63
N GLY A 194 -13.11 1.60 5.78
CA GLY A 194 -13.18 1.83 4.33
C GLY A 194 -14.18 2.92 3.95
N ASN A 195 -15.33 2.97 4.62
CA ASN A 195 -16.33 4.01 4.40
C ASN A 195 -15.87 5.39 4.89
N ASP A 196 -15.24 5.45 6.06
CA ASP A 196 -14.68 6.67 6.62
C ASP A 196 -13.60 7.22 5.67
N LEU A 197 -12.69 6.37 5.17
CA LEU A 197 -11.67 6.74 4.20
C LEU A 197 -12.27 7.30 2.89
N TYR A 198 -13.34 6.68 2.39
CA TYR A 198 -14.00 7.17 1.18
C TYR A 198 -14.55 8.60 1.36
N HIS A 199 -15.22 8.86 2.47
CA HIS A 199 -15.73 10.20 2.78
C HIS A 199 -14.61 11.22 2.98
N GLU A 200 -13.56 10.87 3.71
CA GLU A 200 -12.38 11.72 3.87
C GLU A 200 -11.70 12.06 2.54
N MET A 201 -11.63 11.09 1.61
CA MET A 201 -11.12 11.32 0.25
C MET A 201 -12.04 12.22 -0.59
N GLN A 202 -13.35 12.16 -0.37
CA GLN A 202 -14.31 13.08 -0.99
C GLN A 202 -14.10 14.51 -0.46
N ASP A 203 -14.02 14.68 0.85
CA ASP A 203 -13.85 15.97 1.52
C ASP A 203 -12.52 16.63 1.14
N SER A 204 -11.46 15.86 1.01
CA SER A 204 -10.14 16.34 0.56
C SER A 204 -10.02 16.52 -0.95
N GLY A 205 -11.02 16.08 -1.73
CA GLY A 205 -11.06 16.23 -3.19
C GLY A 205 -10.14 15.28 -3.97
N VAL A 206 -9.46 14.34 -3.30
CA VAL A 206 -8.51 13.40 -3.95
C VAL A 206 -9.21 12.21 -4.60
N ILE A 207 -10.47 11.97 -4.29
CA ILE A 207 -11.22 10.81 -4.78
C ILE A 207 -11.28 10.74 -6.32
N ASN A 208 -11.35 11.87 -7.01
CA ASN A 208 -11.47 11.95 -8.47
C ASN A 208 -10.23 11.43 -9.22
N LYS A 209 -9.13 11.20 -8.53
CA LYS A 209 -7.89 10.64 -9.07
C LYS A 209 -7.57 9.25 -8.49
N THR A 210 -8.54 8.66 -7.78
CA THR A 210 -8.35 7.41 -7.07
C THR A 210 -9.44 6.41 -7.42
N THR A 211 -9.03 5.18 -7.69
CA THR A 211 -9.92 4.00 -7.77
C THR A 211 -9.80 3.23 -6.45
N MET A 212 -10.92 2.84 -5.86
CA MET A 212 -10.93 2.08 -4.61
C MET A 212 -11.48 0.68 -4.83
N VAL A 213 -10.83 -0.31 -4.23
CA VAL A 213 -11.24 -1.72 -4.30
C VAL A 213 -11.20 -2.31 -2.89
N PHE A 214 -12.28 -2.94 -2.46
CA PHE A 214 -12.38 -3.51 -1.12
C PHE A 214 -12.73 -5.00 -1.14
N GLY A 215 -11.96 -5.79 -0.38
CA GLY A 215 -12.30 -7.12 0.08
C GLY A 215 -12.25 -7.12 1.60
N GLN A 216 -13.40 -6.90 2.23
CA GLN A 216 -13.49 -6.54 3.64
C GLN A 216 -13.37 -7.73 4.59
N MET A 217 -13.22 -7.45 5.88
CA MET A 217 -13.01 -8.43 6.93
C MET A 217 -14.12 -9.50 7.02
N ASN A 218 -15.36 -9.13 6.71
CA ASN A 218 -16.52 -10.01 6.74
C ASN A 218 -16.70 -10.85 5.48
N GLU A 219 -15.91 -10.61 4.44
CA GLU A 219 -15.96 -11.38 3.20
C GLU A 219 -15.17 -12.69 3.33
N PRO A 220 -15.51 -13.73 2.55
CA PRO A 220 -14.81 -15.01 2.61
C PRO A 220 -13.34 -14.88 2.21
N PRO A 221 -12.49 -15.85 2.61
CA PRO A 221 -11.05 -15.77 2.39
C PRO A 221 -10.67 -15.68 0.90
N GLY A 222 -11.47 -16.26 0.00
CA GLY A 222 -11.24 -16.13 -1.44
C GLY A 222 -11.27 -14.68 -1.92
N ALA A 223 -12.27 -13.91 -1.49
CA ALA A 223 -12.38 -12.48 -1.82
C ALA A 223 -11.19 -11.69 -1.25
N ARG A 224 -10.86 -11.89 0.02
CA ARG A 224 -9.73 -11.20 0.67
C ARG A 224 -8.38 -11.55 0.04
N MET A 225 -8.22 -12.77 -0.46
CA MET A 225 -7.01 -13.22 -1.14
C MET A 225 -6.86 -12.65 -2.55
N ARG A 226 -7.95 -12.35 -3.24
CA ARG A 226 -7.94 -11.90 -4.64
C ARG A 226 -8.10 -10.41 -4.84
N VAL A 227 -8.64 -9.69 -3.87
CA VAL A 227 -8.88 -8.23 -4.01
C VAL A 227 -7.61 -7.44 -4.30
N GLY A 228 -6.46 -7.86 -3.76
CA GLY A 228 -5.16 -7.26 -4.08
C GLY A 228 -4.81 -7.36 -5.57
N LEU A 229 -5.13 -8.49 -6.20
CA LEU A 229 -4.94 -8.69 -7.63
C LEU A 229 -5.90 -7.82 -8.47
N THR A 230 -7.11 -7.61 -7.98
CA THR A 230 -8.09 -6.73 -8.63
C THR A 230 -7.57 -5.29 -8.69
N GLY A 231 -7.16 -4.73 -7.56
CA GLY A 231 -6.58 -3.38 -7.51
C GLY A 231 -5.31 -3.25 -8.33
N LEU A 232 -4.43 -4.25 -8.26
CA LEU A 232 -3.20 -4.27 -9.04
C LEU A 232 -3.48 -4.29 -10.55
N THR A 233 -4.48 -5.04 -11.01
CA THR A 233 -4.88 -5.07 -12.43
C THR A 233 -5.37 -3.72 -12.91
N MET A 234 -6.14 -3.00 -12.08
CA MET A 234 -6.58 -1.63 -12.40
C MET A 234 -5.39 -0.65 -12.47
N ALA A 235 -4.43 -0.79 -11.55
CA ALA A 235 -3.21 0.02 -11.56
C ALA A 235 -2.33 -0.27 -12.78
N GLU A 236 -2.19 -1.52 -13.19
CA GLU A 236 -1.42 -1.91 -14.37
C GLU A 236 -1.96 -1.29 -15.65
N TYR A 237 -3.27 -1.15 -15.79
CA TYR A 237 -3.86 -0.50 -16.95
C TYR A 237 -3.41 0.96 -17.09
N PHE A 238 -3.41 1.72 -15.99
CA PHE A 238 -2.94 3.10 -15.98
C PHE A 238 -1.44 3.22 -16.28
N ARG A 239 -0.63 2.28 -15.78
CA ARG A 239 0.81 2.20 -16.09
C ARG A 239 1.05 1.91 -17.56
N ASP A 240 0.41 0.87 -18.10
CA ASP A 240 0.74 0.30 -19.40
C ASP A 240 0.10 1.06 -20.56
N ASN A 241 -1.15 1.52 -20.40
CA ASN A 241 -1.90 2.21 -21.44
C ASN A 241 -1.95 3.73 -21.26
N GLY A 242 -1.91 4.22 -20.03
CA GLY A 242 -1.92 5.64 -19.72
C GLY A 242 -0.56 6.30 -19.64
N GLY A 243 0.53 5.52 -19.58
CA GLY A 243 1.89 6.04 -19.37
C GLY A 243 2.02 6.83 -18.07
N LYS A 244 1.26 6.46 -17.04
CA LYS A 244 1.16 7.20 -15.78
C LYS A 244 2.08 6.63 -14.71
N ASP A 245 2.46 7.49 -13.80
CA ASP A 245 2.98 7.09 -12.50
C ASP A 245 1.79 6.80 -11.59
N VAL A 246 1.67 5.55 -11.15
CA VAL A 246 0.55 5.08 -10.34
C VAL A 246 1.01 4.78 -8.94
N LEU A 247 0.27 5.26 -7.94
CA LEU A 247 0.39 4.80 -6.56
C LEU A 247 -0.62 3.67 -6.31
N LEU A 248 -0.12 2.54 -5.85
CA LEU A 248 -0.94 1.42 -5.39
C LEU A 248 -0.83 1.30 -3.87
N PHE A 249 -1.93 1.53 -3.18
CA PHE A 249 -2.03 1.30 -1.74
C PHE A 249 -2.63 -0.06 -1.47
N ILE A 250 -2.01 -0.84 -0.58
CA ILE A 250 -2.51 -2.13 -0.11
C ILE A 250 -2.60 -2.06 1.42
N ASP A 251 -3.81 -2.01 1.92
CA ASP A 251 -4.07 -2.00 3.36
C ASP A 251 -5.02 -3.16 3.71
N ASN A 252 -4.55 -4.25 4.24
CA ASN A 252 -3.25 -4.57 4.78
C ASN A 252 -2.67 -5.81 4.07
N ILE A 253 -1.40 -5.79 3.68
CA ILE A 253 -0.78 -6.92 2.97
C ILE A 253 -0.73 -8.21 3.81
N PHE A 254 -0.65 -8.10 5.14
CA PHE A 254 -0.73 -9.26 6.04
C PHE A 254 -2.05 -10.02 5.88
N ARG A 255 -3.17 -9.32 5.63
CA ARG A 255 -4.48 -9.94 5.44
C ARG A 255 -4.56 -10.77 4.17
N PHE A 256 -3.83 -10.38 3.13
CA PHE A 256 -3.65 -11.22 1.94
C PHE A 256 -3.01 -12.57 2.30
N THR A 257 -1.94 -12.56 3.07
CA THR A 257 -1.27 -13.78 3.55
C THR A 257 -2.17 -14.62 4.44
N GLN A 258 -2.88 -13.98 5.38
CA GLN A 258 -3.81 -14.66 6.29
C GLN A 258 -4.94 -15.35 5.50
N ALA A 259 -5.55 -14.68 4.54
CA ALA A 259 -6.58 -15.27 3.69
C ALA A 259 -6.04 -16.46 2.89
N GLY A 260 -4.82 -16.36 2.39
CA GLY A 260 -4.12 -17.48 1.74
C GLY A 260 -3.93 -18.68 2.65
N SER A 261 -3.64 -18.50 3.93
CA SER A 261 -3.52 -19.60 4.90
C SER A 261 -4.87 -20.26 5.19
N GLU A 262 -5.92 -19.47 5.32
CA GLU A 262 -7.30 -19.98 5.49
C GLU A 262 -7.74 -20.84 4.29
N VAL A 263 -7.50 -20.35 3.07
CA VAL A 263 -7.78 -21.09 1.84
C VAL A 263 -6.96 -22.37 1.77
N SER A 264 -5.68 -22.31 2.07
CA SER A 264 -4.77 -23.48 2.04
C SER A 264 -5.23 -24.59 2.99
N ALA A 265 -5.69 -24.23 4.18
CA ALA A 265 -6.26 -25.17 5.14
C ALA A 265 -7.54 -25.85 4.60
N LEU A 266 -8.44 -25.07 4.00
CA LEU A 266 -9.67 -25.58 3.38
C LEU A 266 -9.39 -26.48 2.15
N LEU A 267 -8.30 -26.21 1.43
CA LEU A 267 -7.85 -27.05 0.33
C LEU A 267 -7.19 -28.36 0.79
N GLY A 268 -6.99 -28.55 2.09
CA GLY A 268 -6.37 -29.74 2.67
C GLY A 268 -4.85 -29.80 2.47
N ARG A 269 -4.19 -28.67 2.23
CA ARG A 269 -2.73 -28.61 2.12
C ARG A 269 -2.08 -28.71 3.50
N MET A 270 -0.96 -29.43 3.58
CA MET A 270 -0.19 -29.50 4.82
C MET A 270 0.40 -28.12 5.14
N PRO A 271 0.16 -27.58 6.35
CA PRO A 271 0.70 -26.27 6.71
C PRO A 271 2.23 -26.29 6.85
N SER A 272 2.84 -25.17 6.56
CA SER A 272 4.25 -24.90 6.83
C SER A 272 4.45 -24.32 8.26
N ALA A 273 5.59 -23.67 8.51
CA ALA A 273 5.90 -23.07 9.79
C ALA A 273 4.78 -22.11 10.25
N VAL A 274 4.47 -22.13 11.55
CA VAL A 274 3.47 -21.28 12.22
C VAL A 274 2.05 -21.40 11.63
N GLY A 275 1.77 -22.45 10.86
CA GLY A 275 0.45 -22.69 10.25
C GLY A 275 0.21 -21.97 8.93
N TYR A 276 1.19 -21.31 8.35
CA TYR A 276 1.07 -20.68 7.04
C TYR A 276 1.04 -21.68 5.89
N GLN A 277 0.53 -21.24 4.73
CA GLN A 277 0.51 -22.03 3.51
C GLN A 277 1.94 -22.34 3.00
N PRO A 278 2.16 -23.52 2.42
CA PRO A 278 3.47 -23.87 1.83
C PRO A 278 3.79 -23.01 0.60
N THR A 279 2.79 -22.39 -0.01
CA THR A 279 2.88 -21.53 -1.19
C THR A 279 3.04 -20.03 -0.86
N LEU A 280 3.28 -19.67 0.40
CA LEU A 280 3.37 -18.28 0.87
C LEU A 280 4.31 -17.42 0.02
N GLN A 281 5.54 -17.87 -0.19
CA GLN A 281 6.54 -17.12 -0.95
C GLN A 281 6.13 -16.97 -2.43
N THR A 282 5.58 -18.02 -3.02
CA THR A 282 5.15 -18.00 -4.42
C THR A 282 3.95 -17.06 -4.62
N GLU A 283 2.98 -17.09 -3.73
CA GLU A 283 1.81 -16.22 -3.78
C GLU A 283 2.18 -14.75 -3.58
N MET A 284 3.03 -14.46 -2.60
CA MET A 284 3.55 -13.11 -2.36
C MET A 284 4.39 -12.62 -3.54
N GLY A 285 5.29 -13.46 -4.06
CA GLY A 285 6.12 -13.14 -5.21
C GLY A 285 5.29 -12.86 -6.46
N ALA A 286 4.26 -13.65 -6.74
CA ALA A 286 3.39 -13.46 -7.89
C ALA A 286 2.66 -12.11 -7.87
N LEU A 287 2.32 -11.60 -6.69
CA LEU A 287 1.73 -10.27 -6.53
C LEU A 287 2.81 -9.18 -6.64
N GLN A 288 3.90 -9.32 -5.89
CA GLN A 288 4.91 -8.27 -5.75
C GLN A 288 5.70 -8.02 -7.03
N GLU A 289 5.99 -9.04 -7.83
CA GLU A 289 6.76 -8.90 -9.09
C GLU A 289 5.99 -8.16 -10.20
N ARG A 290 4.67 -8.04 -10.09
CA ARG A 290 3.86 -7.22 -10.99
C ARG A 290 3.99 -5.72 -10.70
N ILE A 291 4.40 -5.38 -9.47
CA ILE A 291 4.57 -4.00 -9.01
C ILE A 291 5.98 -3.54 -9.39
N THR A 292 6.09 -2.84 -10.49
CA THR A 292 7.38 -2.39 -11.03
C THR A 292 7.20 -1.24 -12.02
N SER A 293 8.33 -0.60 -12.37
CA SER A 293 8.40 0.34 -13.50
C SER A 293 8.57 -0.41 -14.80
N THR A 294 7.83 0.03 -15.81
CA THR A 294 8.01 -0.41 -17.20
C THR A 294 8.51 0.76 -18.06
N LYS A 295 8.79 0.48 -19.33
CA LYS A 295 9.13 1.53 -20.31
C LYS A 295 7.98 2.52 -20.56
N HIS A 296 6.77 2.20 -20.16
CA HIS A 296 5.57 3.02 -20.37
C HIS A 296 5.19 3.86 -19.16
N GLY A 297 5.35 3.34 -17.95
CA GLY A 297 4.97 4.01 -16.71
C GLY A 297 5.46 3.25 -15.49
N SER A 298 5.01 3.65 -14.30
CA SER A 298 5.41 3.01 -13.05
C SER A 298 4.22 2.70 -12.15
N ILE A 299 4.34 1.63 -11.37
CA ILE A 299 3.52 1.40 -10.18
C ILE A 299 4.45 1.42 -8.98
N THR A 300 4.24 2.37 -8.09
CA THR A 300 4.89 2.42 -6.78
C THR A 300 3.86 2.00 -5.75
N SER A 301 4.17 1.00 -4.92
CA SER A 301 3.24 0.54 -3.90
C SER A 301 3.62 1.04 -2.51
N VAL A 302 2.59 1.43 -1.76
CA VAL A 302 2.68 1.66 -0.32
C VAL A 302 1.80 0.62 0.35
N GLN A 303 2.43 -0.29 1.06
CA GLN A 303 1.79 -1.46 1.66
C GLN A 303 1.80 -1.33 3.17
N ALA A 304 0.62 -1.24 3.77
CA ALA A 304 0.52 -1.32 5.22
C ALA A 304 0.86 -2.75 5.67
N VAL A 305 1.79 -2.85 6.60
CA VAL A 305 2.26 -4.15 7.11
C VAL A 305 1.89 -4.25 8.58
N TYR A 306 1.10 -5.26 8.91
CA TYR A 306 0.86 -5.67 10.29
C TYR A 306 1.88 -6.74 10.68
N VAL A 307 2.50 -6.58 11.84
CA VAL A 307 3.45 -7.53 12.39
C VAL A 307 2.80 -8.21 13.60
N PRO A 308 2.43 -9.50 13.50
CA PRO A 308 1.82 -10.22 14.61
C PRO A 308 2.73 -10.25 15.84
N ALA A 309 2.22 -9.85 16.99
CA ALA A 309 2.94 -9.82 18.27
C ALA A 309 4.28 -9.05 18.22
N ASP A 310 4.42 -8.11 17.28
CA ASP A 310 5.67 -7.38 17.02
C ASP A 310 6.88 -8.28 16.68
N ASP A 311 6.60 -9.51 16.23
CA ASP A 311 7.61 -10.49 15.83
C ASP A 311 7.97 -10.37 14.34
N LEU A 312 9.06 -9.70 14.05
CA LEU A 312 9.59 -9.54 12.69
C LEU A 312 10.08 -10.86 12.05
N THR A 313 10.24 -11.92 12.85
CA THR A 313 10.65 -13.24 12.37
C THR A 313 9.49 -14.12 11.93
N ASP A 314 8.26 -13.68 12.18
CA ASP A 314 7.06 -14.36 11.67
C ASP A 314 7.14 -14.47 10.13
N PRO A 315 6.81 -15.65 9.54
CA PRO A 315 6.95 -15.90 8.11
C PRO A 315 6.24 -14.90 7.20
N ALA A 316 5.10 -14.34 7.61
CA ALA A 316 4.34 -13.41 6.79
C ALA A 316 5.04 -12.05 6.63
N PRO A 317 5.36 -11.30 7.71
CA PRO A 317 6.16 -10.09 7.57
C PRO A 317 7.54 -10.36 6.98
N ALA A 318 8.23 -11.43 7.38
CA ALA A 318 9.56 -11.76 6.85
C ALA A 318 9.54 -11.92 5.32
N THR A 319 8.54 -12.61 4.77
CA THR A 319 8.36 -12.76 3.32
C THR A 319 8.06 -11.41 2.65
N THR A 320 7.23 -10.58 3.27
CA THR A 320 6.92 -9.23 2.76
C THR A 320 8.16 -8.36 2.74
N PHE A 321 8.95 -8.34 3.81
CA PHE A 321 10.19 -7.54 3.91
C PHE A 321 11.20 -7.84 2.81
N ALA A 322 11.28 -9.09 2.36
CA ALA A 322 12.18 -9.49 1.28
C ALA A 322 11.92 -8.73 -0.03
N HIS A 323 10.69 -8.27 -0.23
CA HIS A 323 10.29 -7.53 -1.44
C HIS A 323 10.35 -6.01 -1.28
N LEU A 324 10.46 -5.47 -0.06
CA LEU A 324 10.41 -4.03 0.16
C LEU A 324 11.72 -3.32 -0.22
N ASP A 325 11.57 -2.16 -0.86
CA ASP A 325 12.67 -1.26 -1.22
C ASP A 325 12.87 -0.16 -0.18
N ALA A 326 11.81 0.23 0.51
CA ALA A 326 11.85 1.20 1.60
C ALA A 326 10.85 0.83 2.70
N THR A 327 11.12 1.31 3.90
CA THR A 327 10.22 1.20 5.05
C THR A 327 9.99 2.57 5.66
N THR A 328 8.73 2.91 5.88
CA THR A 328 8.31 4.12 6.60
C THR A 328 7.63 3.69 7.89
N VAL A 329 8.23 4.04 9.01
CA VAL A 329 7.73 3.68 10.34
C VAL A 329 7.09 4.89 10.99
N LEU A 330 5.80 4.78 11.32
CA LEU A 330 5.07 5.80 12.08
C LEU A 330 5.11 5.48 13.57
N SER A 331 5.57 6.42 14.37
CA SER A 331 5.85 6.24 15.79
C SER A 331 4.86 7.00 16.67
N ARG A 332 4.30 6.32 17.66
CA ARG A 332 3.45 6.96 18.68
C ARG A 332 4.25 7.95 19.54
N ALA A 333 5.49 7.64 19.85
CA ALA A 333 6.35 8.53 20.63
C ALA A 333 6.56 9.90 19.92
N ILE A 334 6.56 9.91 18.60
CA ILE A 334 6.65 11.15 17.81
C ILE A 334 5.31 11.89 17.80
N VAL A 335 4.18 11.16 17.73
CA VAL A 335 2.84 11.77 17.90
C VAL A 335 2.71 12.49 19.24
N GLU A 336 3.20 11.88 20.32
CA GLU A 336 3.16 12.45 21.68
C GLU A 336 3.98 13.76 21.78
N GLN A 337 4.96 13.95 20.91
CA GLN A 337 5.72 15.20 20.78
C GLN A 337 5.02 16.26 19.93
N GLY A 338 3.86 15.94 19.35
CA GLY A 338 3.12 16.84 18.45
C GLY A 338 3.75 17.02 17.08
N ILE A 339 4.62 16.10 16.65
CA ILE A 339 5.30 16.13 15.37
C ILE A 339 4.54 15.29 14.35
N TYR A 340 4.11 15.93 13.24
CA TYR A 340 3.42 15.30 12.14
C TYR A 340 4.03 15.69 10.79
N PRO A 341 4.20 14.74 9.84
CA PRO A 341 3.88 13.31 9.96
C PRO A 341 4.79 12.65 11.00
N ALA A 342 4.24 11.67 11.72
CA ALA A 342 4.92 11.01 12.81
C ALA A 342 5.89 9.90 12.34
N VAL A 343 6.62 10.17 11.26
CA VAL A 343 7.60 9.25 10.70
C VAL A 343 8.85 9.21 11.59
N ASP A 344 9.21 8.00 12.01
CA ASP A 344 10.43 7.80 12.79
C ASP A 344 11.67 7.93 11.89
N PRO A 345 12.52 8.93 12.12
CA PRO A 345 13.67 9.21 11.24
C PRO A 345 14.81 8.20 11.40
N LEU A 346 14.83 7.43 12.49
CA LEU A 346 15.88 6.45 12.78
C LEU A 346 15.48 5.03 12.39
N GLU A 347 14.19 4.69 12.48
CA GLU A 347 13.66 3.36 12.15
C GLU A 347 13.25 3.25 10.67
N SER A 348 13.00 4.38 9.99
CA SER A 348 12.65 4.40 8.58
C SER A 348 13.88 4.30 7.69
N THR A 349 13.81 3.48 6.65
CA THR A 349 14.96 3.18 5.78
C THR A 349 14.57 3.14 4.31
N SER A 350 15.56 3.34 3.42
CA SER A 350 15.39 3.14 1.98
C SER A 350 16.67 2.60 1.35
N ARG A 351 16.51 1.63 0.45
CA ARG A 351 17.63 1.05 -0.31
C ARG A 351 18.26 2.03 -1.29
N ILE A 352 17.47 3.01 -1.77
CA ILE A 352 17.99 4.00 -2.73
C ILE A 352 18.71 5.18 -2.04
N LEU A 353 18.74 5.24 -0.71
CA LEU A 353 19.57 6.21 0.00
C LEU A 353 21.04 5.81 -0.07
N ASP A 354 21.61 5.93 -1.26
CA ASP A 354 22.98 5.60 -1.64
C ASP A 354 23.52 6.77 -2.45
N PRO A 355 24.75 7.25 -2.18
CA PRO A 355 25.30 8.43 -2.86
C PRO A 355 25.37 8.31 -4.39
N ARG A 356 25.44 7.07 -4.92
CA ARG A 356 25.42 6.82 -6.35
C ARG A 356 24.05 7.03 -7.01
N ILE A 357 22.97 7.02 -6.21
CA ILE A 357 21.57 7.16 -6.68
C ILE A 357 21.05 8.56 -6.36
N VAL A 358 21.12 8.96 -5.10
CA VAL A 358 20.55 10.23 -4.64
C VAL A 358 21.54 11.40 -4.74
N GLY A 359 22.84 11.14 -4.96
CA GLY A 359 23.91 12.11 -4.96
C GLY A 359 24.55 12.31 -3.59
N GLU A 360 25.79 12.79 -3.59
CA GLU A 360 26.60 12.97 -2.38
C GLU A 360 25.99 13.97 -1.39
N GLU A 361 25.41 15.06 -1.88
CA GLU A 361 24.82 16.10 -1.00
C GLU A 361 23.61 15.57 -0.24
N HIS A 362 22.66 14.96 -0.93
CA HIS A 362 21.47 14.37 -0.29
C HIS A 362 21.88 13.32 0.74
N TYR A 363 22.74 12.38 0.34
CA TYR A 363 23.21 11.30 1.20
C TYR A 363 23.91 11.84 2.46
N SER A 364 24.83 12.80 2.29
CA SER A 364 25.59 13.40 3.40
C SER A 364 24.66 14.11 4.38
N VAL A 365 23.71 14.91 3.89
CA VAL A 365 22.74 15.63 4.75
C VAL A 365 21.85 14.62 5.50
N ALA A 366 21.33 13.61 4.82
CA ALA A 366 20.49 12.60 5.44
C ALA A 366 21.24 11.84 6.55
N ARG A 367 22.49 11.44 6.32
CA ARG A 367 23.32 10.76 7.30
C ARG A 367 23.63 11.65 8.50
N SER A 368 23.97 12.91 8.27
CA SER A 368 24.23 13.86 9.35
C SER A 368 23.00 14.09 10.23
N VAL A 369 21.81 14.17 9.62
CA VAL A 369 20.55 14.25 10.37
C VAL A 369 20.34 13.02 11.25
N GLN A 370 20.55 11.83 10.71
CA GLN A 370 20.42 10.56 11.46
C GLN A 370 21.42 10.48 12.60
N GLU A 371 22.68 10.84 12.37
CA GLU A 371 23.73 10.85 13.39
C GLU A 371 23.42 11.81 14.55
N ILE A 372 22.99 13.01 14.23
CA ILE A 372 22.60 14.02 15.22
C ILE A 372 21.42 13.54 16.05
N LEU A 373 20.39 13.00 15.41
CA LEU A 373 19.20 12.50 16.11
C LEU A 373 19.50 11.25 16.94
N GLN A 374 20.39 10.36 16.47
CA GLN A 374 20.81 9.19 17.20
C GLN A 374 21.57 9.59 18.48
N LYS A 375 22.53 10.50 18.34
CA LYS A 375 23.29 11.00 19.49
C LYS A 375 22.39 11.75 20.47
N TYR A 376 21.44 12.51 19.98
CA TYR A 376 20.44 13.16 20.84
C TYR A 376 19.61 12.15 21.63
N LYS A 377 19.17 11.06 20.98
CA LYS A 377 18.46 9.96 21.65
C LYS A 377 19.28 9.35 22.80
N GLU A 378 20.57 9.15 22.58
CA GLU A 378 21.49 8.64 23.61
C GLU A 378 21.69 9.62 24.79
N LEU A 379 21.65 10.94 24.50
CA LEU A 379 21.77 11.97 25.54
C LEU A 379 20.48 12.21 26.33
N GLN A 380 19.32 11.77 25.83
CA GLN A 380 18.03 12.00 26.50
C GLN A 380 17.97 11.45 27.92
N ASP A 381 18.54 10.25 28.16
CA ASP A 381 18.57 9.64 29.49
C ASP A 381 19.46 10.46 30.45
N ILE A 382 20.56 10.96 29.95
CA ILE A 382 21.46 11.82 30.74
C ILE A 382 20.78 13.15 31.07
N ILE A 383 20.09 13.76 30.09
CA ILE A 383 19.35 15.01 30.28
C ILE A 383 18.23 14.83 31.32
N ALA A 384 17.51 13.69 31.25
CA ALA A 384 16.42 13.38 32.18
C ALA A 384 16.91 13.19 33.63
N MET A 385 18.09 12.60 33.82
CA MET A 385 18.64 12.32 35.13
C MET A 385 19.43 13.48 35.74
N LEU A 386 20.23 14.17 34.95
CA LEU A 386 21.22 15.16 35.42
C LEU A 386 20.91 16.58 34.98
N GLY A 387 20.04 16.77 34.01
CA GLY A 387 19.74 18.06 33.41
C GLY A 387 20.67 18.47 32.28
N MET A 388 20.31 19.53 31.57
CA MET A 388 21.08 20.07 30.42
C MET A 388 22.42 20.65 30.84
N ASP A 389 22.52 21.15 32.07
CA ASP A 389 23.70 21.88 32.53
C ASP A 389 24.95 20.98 32.67
N GLU A 390 24.74 19.73 32.86
CA GLU A 390 25.84 18.70 32.99
C GLU A 390 26.42 18.25 31.65
N LEU A 391 25.81 18.66 30.53
CA LEU A 391 26.33 18.36 29.20
C LEU A 391 27.53 19.26 28.85
N SER A 392 28.45 18.70 28.03
CA SER A 392 29.48 19.53 27.39
C SER A 392 28.88 20.59 26.49
N GLU A 393 29.60 21.66 26.22
CA GLU A 393 29.12 22.73 25.32
C GLU A 393 28.82 22.20 23.90
N ASP A 394 29.63 21.25 23.42
CA ASP A 394 29.40 20.59 22.13
C ASP A 394 28.11 19.76 22.12
N ASP A 395 27.83 19.03 23.22
CA ASP A 395 26.60 18.27 23.35
C ASP A 395 25.38 19.16 23.53
N LYS A 396 25.49 20.28 24.22
CA LYS A 396 24.43 21.32 24.31
C LYS A 396 24.07 21.85 22.93
N LEU A 397 25.08 22.18 22.13
CA LEU A 397 24.88 22.67 20.76
C LEU A 397 24.22 21.60 19.88
N LEU A 398 24.69 20.35 19.98
CA LEU A 398 24.11 19.23 19.27
C LEU A 398 22.63 19.02 19.63
N VAL A 399 22.29 19.07 20.92
CA VAL A 399 20.89 18.93 21.39
C VAL A 399 20.02 20.06 20.87
N MET A 400 20.52 21.30 20.86
CA MET A 400 19.79 22.45 20.31
C MET A 400 19.48 22.25 18.81
N ARG A 401 20.47 21.83 18.03
CA ARG A 401 20.28 21.55 16.59
C ARG A 401 19.38 20.33 16.37
N ALA A 402 19.53 19.27 17.16
CA ALA A 402 18.69 18.09 17.10
C ALA A 402 17.20 18.41 17.30
N ARG A 403 16.87 19.26 18.27
CA ARG A 403 15.50 19.72 18.52
C ARG A 403 14.93 20.53 17.35
N LYS A 404 15.75 21.38 16.73
CA LYS A 404 15.36 22.11 15.52
C LYS A 404 15.10 21.15 14.36
N ILE A 405 15.98 20.17 14.16
CA ILE A 405 15.83 19.13 13.15
C ILE A 405 14.53 18.36 13.36
N GLN A 406 14.26 17.87 14.58
CA GLN A 406 13.02 17.14 14.87
C GLN A 406 11.77 17.96 14.52
N ARG A 407 11.73 19.22 14.91
CA ARG A 407 10.62 20.11 14.62
C ARG A 407 10.51 20.45 13.14
N PHE A 408 11.63 20.60 12.45
CA PHE A 408 11.66 20.87 11.01
C PHE A 408 11.30 19.65 10.16
N LEU A 409 11.38 18.42 10.69
CA LEU A 409 10.83 17.22 10.07
C LEU A 409 9.28 17.26 10.02
N SER A 410 8.62 18.03 10.87
CA SER A 410 7.19 18.26 10.80
C SER A 410 6.82 19.10 9.57
N GLN A 411 5.63 18.91 9.06
CA GLN A 411 5.14 19.60 7.87
C GLN A 411 3.62 19.67 7.88
N PRO A 412 2.99 20.81 7.57
CA PRO A 412 1.56 20.88 7.44
C PRO A 412 1.11 20.22 6.14
N PHE A 413 0.10 19.34 6.24
CA PHE A 413 -0.48 18.64 5.11
C PHE A 413 -1.71 19.37 4.58
N PHE A 414 -1.89 19.36 3.26
CA PHE A 414 -3.07 19.94 2.62
C PHE A 414 -4.37 19.24 3.08
N VAL A 415 -4.33 17.91 3.16
CA VAL A 415 -5.49 17.10 3.55
C VAL A 415 -5.85 17.27 5.03
N ALA A 416 -4.95 17.76 5.85
CA ALA A 416 -5.17 18.01 7.28
C ALA A 416 -5.56 19.48 7.58
N GLY A 417 -5.61 20.36 6.58
CA GLY A 417 -5.83 21.79 6.78
C GLY A 417 -7.10 22.14 7.54
N GLN A 418 -8.20 21.42 7.27
CA GLN A 418 -9.47 21.62 7.97
C GLN A 418 -9.45 21.22 9.46
N PHE A 419 -8.52 20.36 9.87
CA PHE A 419 -8.35 19.95 11.27
C PHE A 419 -7.32 20.79 12.02
N THR A 420 -6.25 21.19 11.32
CA THR A 420 -5.11 21.90 11.92
C THR A 420 -5.22 23.42 11.80
N GLY A 421 -6.03 23.93 10.86
CA GLY A 421 -6.09 25.34 10.51
C GLY A 421 -4.83 25.87 9.83
N LEU A 422 -3.91 24.99 9.45
CA LEU A 422 -2.67 25.34 8.76
C LEU A 422 -2.80 25.12 7.26
N GLU A 423 -2.23 26.04 6.48
CA GLU A 423 -2.10 25.85 5.04
C GLU A 423 -1.06 24.76 4.74
N GLY A 424 -1.46 23.76 3.95
CA GLY A 424 -0.57 22.66 3.54
C GLY A 424 0.63 23.16 2.72
N ARG A 425 1.73 22.41 2.78
CA ARG A 425 2.95 22.71 2.03
C ARG A 425 3.47 21.46 1.33
N TYR A 426 3.70 21.59 0.02
CA TYR A 426 4.55 20.68 -0.74
C TYR A 426 5.98 21.25 -0.72
N VAL A 427 6.94 20.47 -0.29
CA VAL A 427 8.33 20.94 -0.19
C VAL A 427 9.18 20.16 -1.20
N PRO A 428 9.72 20.81 -2.23
CA PRO A 428 10.63 20.17 -3.17
C PRO A 428 11.86 19.59 -2.46
N LEU A 429 12.37 18.48 -2.96
CA LEU A 429 13.53 17.78 -2.39
C LEU A 429 14.75 18.70 -2.24
N SER A 430 15.01 19.56 -3.23
CA SER A 430 16.11 20.54 -3.19
C SER A 430 16.01 21.51 -2.01
N GLU A 431 14.81 22.00 -1.72
CA GLU A 431 14.56 22.88 -0.58
C GLU A 431 14.68 22.14 0.75
N THR A 432 14.25 20.88 0.79
CA THR A 432 14.42 20.00 1.95
C THR A 432 15.90 19.81 2.28
N ILE A 433 16.71 19.40 1.30
CA ILE A 433 18.15 19.21 1.47
C ILE A 433 18.82 20.50 1.95
N GLN A 434 18.52 21.62 1.29
CA GLN A 434 19.10 22.92 1.64
C GLN A 434 18.74 23.34 3.07
N GLY A 435 17.47 23.20 3.46
CA GLY A 435 17.02 23.59 4.79
C GLY A 435 17.69 22.79 5.90
N PHE A 436 17.77 21.47 5.78
CA PHE A 436 18.45 20.63 6.77
C PHE A 436 19.96 20.87 6.80
N LYS A 437 20.59 21.08 5.64
CA LYS A 437 22.01 21.43 5.54
C LYS A 437 22.32 22.72 6.32
N GLU A 438 21.53 23.76 6.15
CA GLU A 438 21.72 25.03 6.86
C GLU A 438 21.56 24.90 8.38
N ILE A 439 20.63 24.05 8.84
CA ILE A 439 20.48 23.76 10.29
C ILE A 439 21.72 23.04 10.82
N ILE A 440 22.21 22.04 10.10
CA ILE A 440 23.40 21.26 10.48
C ILE A 440 24.65 22.14 10.52
N GLU A 441 24.81 23.02 9.55
CA GLU A 441 25.93 23.98 9.47
C GLU A 441 25.84 25.12 10.51
N GLY A 442 24.73 25.23 11.25
CA GLY A 442 24.55 26.19 12.32
C GLY A 442 24.18 27.60 11.86
N LYS A 443 23.74 27.77 10.60
CA LYS A 443 23.33 29.07 10.08
C LYS A 443 22.12 29.68 10.81
N HIS A 444 21.37 28.84 11.52
CA HIS A 444 20.15 29.24 12.23
C HIS A 444 20.20 28.91 13.72
N ASP A 445 21.40 28.88 14.31
CA ASP A 445 21.57 28.57 15.73
C ASP A 445 20.92 29.59 16.65
N ASP A 446 20.79 30.84 16.17
CA ASP A 446 20.14 31.98 16.86
C ASP A 446 18.61 31.93 16.77
N VAL A 447 18.02 31.10 15.89
CA VAL A 447 16.56 31.01 15.72
C VAL A 447 15.96 30.09 16.75
N PRO A 448 14.93 30.49 17.52
CA PRO A 448 14.25 29.61 18.46
C PRO A 448 13.64 28.39 17.80
N GLU A 449 13.72 27.22 18.45
CA GLU A 449 13.26 25.93 17.92
C GLU A 449 11.77 25.91 17.56
N SER A 450 10.95 26.74 18.22
CA SER A 450 9.50 26.80 17.98
C SER A 450 9.13 27.26 16.56
N TYR A 451 9.97 28.01 15.90
CA TYR A 451 9.72 28.51 14.53
C TYR A 451 9.86 27.42 13.47
N PHE A 452 10.54 26.32 13.80
CA PHE A 452 10.73 25.16 12.90
C PHE A 452 9.54 24.20 12.87
N LEU A 453 8.66 24.27 13.87
CA LEU A 453 7.50 23.38 13.94
C LEU A 453 6.47 23.73 12.85
N ASN A 454 6.03 22.73 12.11
CA ASN A 454 5.07 22.87 11.01
C ASN A 454 5.50 23.96 9.99
N ALA A 455 6.77 24.05 9.71
CA ALA A 455 7.29 24.84 8.62
C ALA A 455 7.37 24.01 7.34
N GLY A 456 7.20 24.64 6.19
CA GLY A 456 7.49 24.03 4.90
C GLY A 456 9.00 24.05 4.62
N SER A 457 9.48 25.08 3.93
CA SER A 457 10.90 25.30 3.68
C SER A 457 11.58 26.11 4.80
N ILE A 458 12.90 26.24 4.71
CA ILE A 458 13.66 27.12 5.62
C ILE A 458 13.26 28.58 5.48
N ASP A 459 12.82 28.99 4.30
CA ASP A 459 12.34 30.36 4.06
C ASP A 459 11.06 30.66 4.85
N ASP A 460 10.20 29.67 5.05
CA ASP A 460 9.03 29.83 5.92
C ASP A 460 9.44 30.09 7.38
N VAL A 461 10.49 29.41 7.85
CA VAL A 461 11.05 29.67 9.20
C VAL A 461 11.56 31.08 9.32
N LEU A 462 12.34 31.56 8.33
CA LEU A 462 12.90 32.91 8.31
C LEU A 462 11.83 33.99 8.18
N ALA A 463 10.75 33.70 7.44
CA ALA A 463 9.61 34.61 7.36
C ALA A 463 8.92 34.79 8.71
N ARG A 464 8.79 33.73 9.50
CA ARG A 464 8.20 33.75 10.85
C ARG A 464 9.07 34.58 11.84
N VAL A 465 10.41 34.54 11.67
CA VAL A 465 11.33 35.31 12.51
C VAL A 465 11.19 36.82 12.25
N LYS A 466 10.84 37.18 11.00
CA LYS A 466 10.70 38.59 10.59
C LYS A 466 9.30 39.19 10.87
N ALA A 467 8.30 38.33 11.09
CA ALA A 467 6.93 38.72 11.40
C ALA A 467 6.73 39.01 12.89
#